data_ef525934197654520fda6b4e9e26bcc2
#
_entry.id   ef525934197654520fda6b4e9e26bcc2
#
_cell.length_a   1.000
_cell.length_b   1.000
_cell.length_c   1.000
_cell.angle_alpha   90.00
_cell.angle_beta   90.00
_cell.angle_gamma   90.00
#
_symmetry.space_group_name_H-M   'P 1'
#
loop_
_entity.id
_entity.type
_entity.pdbx_description
1 polymer ?
#
loop_
_entity_poly.entity_id
_entity_poly.type
_entity_poly.pdbx_seq_one_letter_code
_entity_poly.pdbx_strand_id
1 'polypeptide(L)'
;YQLELRSGICCVEDSDASDINSLLDRANMALKTIKVKGAAQWKFYDHTMRDKLLREKDLEIRMEKALADGEFLVYIQPKYWVGTRALAGGEALVRWKSPDQGFLSPGEFIPLFEKNRFIVKLDQFMFTSVCGLLRQWLDAGIEPRPLSVNVSRMQFHTPDFVERYIRIKSQYAIPDGLLELEFTESIFFDNVALLSSAVHE
;
A
#
# COMPACT_ATOMS: atom_id res chain seq x y z
N TYR A 1 -6.17 -11.31 -34.95
CA TYR A 1 -5.87 -10.16 -34.10
C TYR A 1 -7.19 -9.58 -33.60
N GLN A 2 -7.35 -9.51 -32.28
CA GLN A 2 -8.53 -8.90 -31.66
C GLN A 2 -8.15 -7.46 -31.29
N LEU A 3 -8.77 -6.47 -31.93
CA LEU A 3 -8.55 -5.05 -31.63
C LEU A 3 -9.51 -4.64 -30.51
N GLU A 4 -8.97 -4.22 -29.39
CA GLU A 4 -9.72 -3.59 -28.31
C GLU A 4 -9.65 -2.07 -28.46
N LEU A 5 -10.81 -1.44 -28.68
CA LEU A 5 -10.94 0.03 -28.69
C LEU A 5 -11.45 0.50 -27.33
N ARG A 6 -10.85 1.58 -26.80
CA ARG A 6 -11.31 2.23 -25.58
C ARG A 6 -11.54 3.71 -25.86
N SER A 7 -12.57 4.28 -25.27
CA SER A 7 -12.97 5.66 -25.47
C SER A 7 -13.23 6.40 -24.16
N GLY A 8 -12.55 7.51 -23.97
CA GLY A 8 -12.93 8.51 -22.97
C GLY A 8 -13.86 9.53 -23.59
N ILE A 9 -14.93 9.90 -22.90
CA ILE A 9 -15.96 10.80 -23.40
C ILE A 9 -16.09 11.98 -22.46
N CYS A 10 -16.07 13.20 -23.00
CA CYS A 10 -16.40 14.42 -22.29
C CYS A 10 -17.65 15.03 -22.89
N CYS A 11 -18.68 15.25 -22.09
CA CYS A 11 -19.85 16.02 -22.54
C CYS A 11 -19.48 17.52 -22.54
N VAL A 12 -19.84 18.23 -23.61
CA VAL A 12 -19.63 19.66 -23.74
C VAL A 12 -20.85 20.36 -23.19
N GLU A 13 -20.67 21.17 -22.18
CA GLU A 13 -21.70 22.10 -21.66
C GLU A 13 -21.49 23.48 -22.30
N ASP A 14 -22.54 24.28 -22.42
CA ASP A 14 -22.49 25.60 -23.06
C ASP A 14 -21.42 26.54 -22.45
N SER A 15 -21.10 26.35 -21.17
CA SER A 15 -20.05 27.08 -20.46
C SER A 15 -18.62 26.69 -20.84
N ASP A 16 -18.43 25.49 -21.42
CA ASP A 16 -17.11 24.89 -21.70
C ASP A 16 -16.63 25.12 -23.14
N ALA A 17 -17.46 25.76 -23.98
CA ALA A 17 -17.23 25.86 -25.44
C ALA A 17 -15.97 26.63 -25.87
N SER A 18 -15.22 27.21 -24.94
CA SER A 18 -14.09 28.10 -25.24
C SER A 18 -12.72 27.42 -25.27
N ASP A 19 -12.54 26.18 -24.77
CA ASP A 19 -11.23 25.53 -24.72
C ASP A 19 -11.27 24.05 -25.07
N ILE A 20 -11.06 23.75 -26.36
CA ILE A 20 -11.00 22.38 -26.90
C ILE A 20 -9.90 21.54 -26.20
N ASN A 21 -8.77 22.13 -25.82
CA ASN A 21 -7.70 21.40 -25.16
C ASN A 21 -8.14 20.89 -23.78
N SER A 22 -8.86 21.71 -23.03
CA SER A 22 -9.44 21.29 -21.75
C SER A 22 -10.43 20.14 -21.91
N LEU A 23 -11.27 20.17 -22.96
CA LEU A 23 -12.22 19.09 -23.25
C LEU A 23 -11.51 17.77 -23.63
N LEU A 24 -10.45 17.86 -24.45
CA LEU A 24 -9.60 16.71 -24.79
C LEU A 24 -8.90 16.13 -23.56
N ASP A 25 -8.39 16.99 -22.67
CA ASP A 25 -7.76 16.54 -21.42
C ASP A 25 -8.76 15.82 -20.51
N ARG A 26 -9.99 16.31 -20.38
CA ARG A 26 -11.07 15.66 -19.64
C ARG A 26 -11.41 14.29 -20.24
N ALA A 27 -11.54 14.19 -21.56
CA ALA A 27 -11.78 12.91 -22.25
C ALA A 27 -10.61 11.93 -22.03
N ASN A 28 -9.36 12.42 -22.11
CA ASN A 28 -8.18 11.63 -21.84
C ASN A 28 -8.08 11.16 -20.38
N MET A 29 -8.51 11.97 -19.40
CA MET A 29 -8.62 11.54 -18.01
C MET A 29 -9.59 10.37 -17.87
N ALA A 30 -10.78 10.46 -18.49
CA ALA A 30 -11.74 9.36 -18.48
C ALA A 30 -11.18 8.08 -19.13
N LEU A 31 -10.50 8.21 -20.27
CA LEU A 31 -9.85 7.10 -20.97
C LEU A 31 -8.83 6.36 -20.06
N LYS A 32 -7.98 7.11 -19.35
CA LYS A 32 -6.95 6.55 -18.46
C LYS A 32 -7.53 5.77 -17.26
N THR A 33 -8.79 5.99 -16.90
CA THR A 33 -9.44 5.27 -15.80
C THR A 33 -10.02 3.91 -16.22
N ILE A 34 -10.07 3.62 -17.53
CA ILE A 34 -10.57 2.32 -18.04
C ILE A 34 -9.52 1.25 -17.77
N LYS A 35 -9.87 0.24 -16.95
CA LYS A 35 -9.00 -0.91 -16.67
C LYS A 35 -8.83 -1.79 -17.90
N VAL A 36 -7.63 -2.36 -18.09
CA VAL A 36 -7.28 -3.22 -19.25
C VAL A 36 -8.14 -4.48 -19.34
N LYS A 37 -8.67 -4.96 -18.21
CA LYS A 37 -9.58 -6.13 -18.13
C LYS A 37 -10.90 -5.69 -17.51
N GLY A 38 -11.73 -5.01 -18.27
CA GLY A 38 -13.04 -4.54 -17.79
C GLY A 38 -14.10 -4.65 -18.87
N ALA A 39 -15.36 -4.82 -18.48
CA ALA A 39 -16.49 -4.92 -19.41
C ALA A 39 -16.78 -3.61 -20.16
N ALA A 40 -16.38 -2.45 -19.65
CA ALA A 40 -16.65 -1.16 -20.26
C ALA A 40 -15.48 -0.70 -21.13
N GLN A 41 -15.73 -0.58 -22.44
CA GLN A 41 -14.77 -0.05 -23.40
C GLN A 41 -14.83 1.49 -23.52
N TRP A 42 -15.72 2.13 -22.80
CA TRP A 42 -15.87 3.59 -22.77
C TRP A 42 -16.19 4.10 -21.37
N LYS A 43 -15.84 5.36 -21.09
CA LYS A 43 -16.14 6.03 -19.84
C LYS A 43 -16.33 7.53 -20.03
N PHE A 44 -17.35 8.08 -19.41
CA PHE A 44 -17.55 9.51 -19.36
C PHE A 44 -16.63 10.16 -18.32
N TYR A 45 -16.18 11.36 -18.66
CA TYR A 45 -15.50 12.21 -17.69
C TYR A 45 -16.49 12.64 -16.60
N ASP A 46 -15.95 12.65 -15.38
CA ASP A 46 -16.60 13.13 -14.17
C ASP A 46 -15.60 14.00 -13.41
N HIS A 47 -16.04 15.09 -12.80
CA HIS A 47 -15.18 15.99 -12.04
C HIS A 47 -14.40 15.29 -10.93
N THR A 48 -14.96 14.24 -10.31
CA THR A 48 -14.29 13.43 -9.30
C THR A 48 -12.99 12.78 -9.83
N MET A 49 -12.88 12.55 -11.13
CA MET A 49 -11.66 12.02 -11.75
C MET A 49 -10.50 13.01 -11.69
N ARG A 50 -10.80 14.29 -11.91
CA ARG A 50 -9.82 15.37 -11.78
C ARG A 50 -9.37 15.53 -10.33
N ASP A 51 -10.33 15.57 -9.41
CA ASP A 51 -10.07 15.72 -7.98
C ASP A 51 -9.21 14.56 -7.46
N LYS A 52 -9.54 13.33 -7.89
CA LYS A 52 -8.73 12.15 -7.60
C LYS A 52 -7.30 12.25 -8.14
N LEU A 53 -7.13 12.70 -9.38
CA LEU A 53 -5.81 12.89 -9.98
C LEU A 53 -4.98 13.94 -9.23
N LEU A 54 -5.58 15.06 -8.87
CA LEU A 54 -4.92 16.11 -8.09
C LEU A 54 -4.54 15.58 -6.70
N ARG A 55 -5.42 14.81 -6.08
CA ARG A 55 -5.18 14.16 -4.81
C ARG A 55 -4.01 13.17 -4.88
N GLU A 56 -3.99 12.28 -5.89
CA GLU A 56 -2.88 11.34 -6.10
C GLU A 56 -1.55 12.09 -6.30
N LYS A 57 -1.55 13.19 -7.05
CA LYS A 57 -0.35 14.03 -7.25
C LYS A 57 0.13 14.69 -5.95
N ASP A 58 -0.76 15.22 -5.13
CA ASP A 58 -0.43 15.78 -3.82
C ASP A 58 0.25 14.72 -2.93
N LEU A 59 -0.33 13.53 -2.86
CA LEU A 59 0.23 12.42 -2.08
C LEU A 59 1.61 11.98 -2.61
N GLU A 60 1.79 11.92 -3.95
CA GLU A 60 3.09 11.59 -4.57
C GLU A 60 4.19 12.60 -4.22
N ILE A 61 3.86 13.89 -4.21
CA ILE A 61 4.83 14.95 -3.87
C ILE A 61 5.24 14.86 -2.40
N ARG A 62 4.32 14.46 -1.54
CA ARG A 62 4.52 14.48 -0.08
C ARG A 62 5.10 13.20 0.51
N MET A 63 4.93 12.04 -0.16
CA MET A 63 5.20 10.72 0.41
C MET A 63 6.62 10.55 0.97
N GLU A 64 7.65 11.01 0.25
CA GLU A 64 9.05 10.87 0.70
C GLU A 64 9.32 11.73 1.94
N LYS A 65 8.83 12.97 1.91
CA LYS A 65 8.97 13.88 3.05
C LYS A 65 8.17 13.38 4.26
N ALA A 66 6.95 12.89 4.05
CA ALA A 66 6.10 12.32 5.08
C ALA A 66 6.76 11.12 5.78
N LEU A 67 7.47 10.27 5.02
CA LEU A 67 8.23 9.16 5.60
C LEU A 67 9.40 9.66 6.46
N ALA A 68 10.12 10.66 5.98
CA ALA A 68 11.25 11.24 6.69
C ALA A 68 10.82 12.02 7.96
N ASP A 69 9.70 12.70 7.90
CA ASP A 69 9.15 13.52 9.00
C ASP A 69 8.36 12.68 10.04
N GLY A 70 8.22 11.35 9.84
CA GLY A 70 7.54 10.47 10.79
C GLY A 70 6.01 10.60 10.79
N GLU A 71 5.41 11.02 9.66
CA GLU A 71 3.96 11.09 9.52
C GLU A 71 3.29 9.70 9.41
N PHE A 72 4.05 8.65 9.06
CA PHE A 72 3.56 7.28 9.05
C PHE A 72 3.71 6.65 10.44
N LEU A 73 2.60 6.11 10.93
CA LEU A 73 2.48 5.53 12.27
C LEU A 73 2.11 4.05 12.17
N VAL A 74 2.59 3.27 13.12
CA VAL A 74 2.18 1.87 13.31
C VAL A 74 1.04 1.82 14.31
N TYR A 75 -0.10 1.29 13.88
CA TYR A 75 -1.23 0.96 14.74
C TYR A 75 -1.32 -0.55 14.85
N ILE A 76 -1.64 -1.06 16.03
CA ILE A 76 -1.81 -2.50 16.25
C ILE A 76 -3.28 -2.79 16.42
N GLN A 77 -3.82 -3.65 15.53
CA GLN A 77 -5.14 -4.23 15.67
C GLN A 77 -5.02 -5.57 16.40
N PRO A 78 -5.56 -5.70 17.62
CA PRO A 78 -5.40 -6.93 18.39
C PRO A 78 -6.19 -8.08 17.76
N LYS A 79 -5.57 -9.27 17.77
CA LYS A 79 -6.19 -10.55 17.37
C LYS A 79 -6.51 -11.36 18.63
N TYR A 80 -7.70 -11.97 18.70
CA TYR A 80 -8.15 -12.76 19.85
C TYR A 80 -8.57 -14.17 19.43
N TRP A 81 -8.30 -15.13 20.28
CA TRP A 81 -8.86 -16.49 20.15
C TRP A 81 -10.37 -16.46 20.37
N VAL A 82 -11.14 -16.97 19.40
CA VAL A 82 -12.62 -16.91 19.46
C VAL A 82 -13.18 -17.65 20.69
N GLY A 83 -12.64 -18.81 21.04
CA GLY A 83 -13.15 -19.61 22.16
C GLY A 83 -12.81 -19.02 23.53
N THR A 84 -11.56 -18.61 23.75
CA THR A 84 -11.05 -18.18 25.06
C THR A 84 -11.10 -16.67 25.26
N ARG A 85 -11.26 -15.90 24.20
CA ARG A 85 -11.11 -14.43 24.16
C ARG A 85 -9.74 -13.94 24.65
N ALA A 86 -8.76 -14.84 24.73
CA ALA A 86 -7.39 -14.47 25.05
C ALA A 86 -6.72 -13.76 23.89
N LEU A 87 -5.81 -12.83 24.18
CA LEU A 87 -5.02 -12.12 23.15
C LEU A 87 -4.13 -13.13 22.43
N ALA A 88 -4.33 -13.29 21.13
CA ALA A 88 -3.55 -14.18 20.26
C ALA A 88 -2.33 -13.49 19.66
N GLY A 89 -2.45 -12.21 19.35
CA GLY A 89 -1.43 -11.41 18.67
C GLY A 89 -1.98 -10.06 18.22
N GLY A 90 -1.40 -9.49 17.20
CA GLY A 90 -1.89 -8.26 16.59
C GLY A 90 -1.46 -8.13 15.15
N GLU A 91 -2.18 -7.32 14.38
CA GLU A 91 -1.80 -6.92 13.03
C GLU A 91 -1.31 -5.47 13.03
N ALA A 92 -0.11 -5.26 12.49
CA ALA A 92 0.46 -3.93 12.34
C ALA A 92 -0.09 -3.26 11.07
N LEU A 93 -0.80 -2.18 11.29
CA LEU A 93 -1.48 -1.42 10.25
C LEU A 93 -0.87 -0.02 10.13
N VAL A 94 -0.50 0.35 8.93
CA VAL A 94 0.00 1.71 8.66
C VAL A 94 -1.14 2.72 8.78
N ARG A 95 -0.82 3.90 9.37
CA ARG A 95 -1.66 5.09 9.37
C ARG A 95 -0.81 6.27 8.94
N TRP A 96 -1.31 7.07 8.04
CA TRP A 96 -0.66 8.32 7.65
C TRP A 96 -1.35 9.50 8.35
N LYS A 97 -0.66 10.12 9.29
CA LYS A 97 -1.13 11.30 10.01
C LYS A 97 -0.47 12.55 9.42
N SER A 98 -1.15 13.15 8.45
CA SER A 98 -0.70 14.38 7.84
C SER A 98 -0.93 15.58 8.78
N PRO A 99 0.02 16.52 8.89
CA PRO A 99 -0.15 17.74 9.69
C PRO A 99 -1.35 18.58 9.26
N ASP A 100 -1.60 18.65 7.94
CA ASP A 100 -2.60 19.55 7.36
C ASP A 100 -3.97 18.88 7.15
N GLN A 101 -3.99 17.56 6.97
CA GLN A 101 -5.18 16.80 6.52
C GLN A 101 -5.66 15.77 7.55
N GLY A 102 -4.97 15.63 8.67
CA GLY A 102 -5.28 14.60 9.66
C GLY A 102 -4.96 13.18 9.18
N PHE A 103 -5.76 12.21 9.57
CA PHE A 103 -5.55 10.82 9.17
C PHE A 103 -6.04 10.56 7.75
N LEU A 104 -5.12 10.10 6.90
CA LEU A 104 -5.41 9.64 5.55
C LEU A 104 -5.73 8.14 5.55
N SER A 105 -6.73 7.76 4.75
CA SER A 105 -7.13 6.36 4.62
C SER A 105 -6.07 5.55 3.88
N PRO A 106 -5.68 4.35 4.35
CA PRO A 106 -4.81 3.44 3.60
C PRO A 106 -5.30 3.17 2.18
N GLY A 107 -6.62 3.11 1.96
CA GLY A 107 -7.22 2.94 0.64
C GLY A 107 -6.94 4.08 -0.34
N GLU A 108 -6.54 5.26 0.14
CA GLU A 108 -6.16 6.38 -0.72
C GLU A 108 -4.70 6.30 -1.19
N PHE A 109 -3.77 5.92 -0.31
CA PHE A 109 -2.34 6.00 -0.62
C PHE A 109 -1.70 4.65 -0.96
N ILE A 110 -2.15 3.52 -0.41
CA ILE A 110 -1.54 2.21 -0.70
C ILE A 110 -1.59 1.87 -2.20
N PRO A 111 -2.73 1.97 -2.91
CA PRO A 111 -2.77 1.68 -4.34
C PRO A 111 -1.86 2.58 -5.18
N LEU A 112 -1.72 3.84 -4.76
CA LEU A 112 -0.81 4.80 -5.38
C LEU A 112 0.67 4.41 -5.15
N PHE A 113 1.02 4.03 -3.92
CA PHE A 113 2.38 3.65 -3.54
C PHE A 113 2.79 2.31 -4.17
N GLU A 114 1.85 1.40 -4.39
CA GLU A 114 2.09 0.20 -5.20
C GLU A 114 2.40 0.55 -6.66
N LYS A 115 1.62 1.47 -7.25
CA LYS A 115 1.79 1.92 -8.64
C LYS A 115 3.15 2.58 -8.88
N ASN A 116 3.62 3.43 -7.96
CA ASN A 116 4.89 4.15 -8.07
C ASN A 116 6.06 3.47 -7.33
N ARG A 117 5.83 2.27 -6.76
CA ARG A 117 6.79 1.45 -6.00
C ARG A 117 7.27 2.04 -4.67
N PHE A 118 6.72 3.13 -4.21
CA PHE A 118 7.05 3.68 -2.89
C PHE A 118 6.64 2.71 -1.76
N ILE A 119 5.66 1.84 -2.01
CA ILE A 119 5.23 0.81 -1.05
C ILE A 119 6.40 -0.04 -0.54
N VAL A 120 7.46 -0.27 -1.34
CA VAL A 120 8.65 -1.03 -0.92
C VAL A 120 9.35 -0.36 0.26
N LYS A 121 9.46 0.97 0.24
CA LYS A 121 10.05 1.76 1.34
C LYS A 121 9.14 1.77 2.56
N LEU A 122 7.83 1.91 2.33
CA LEU A 122 6.84 1.93 3.39
C LEU A 122 6.78 0.59 4.13
N ASP A 123 6.77 -0.54 3.41
CA ASP A 123 6.79 -1.88 4.01
C ASP A 123 8.06 -2.07 4.87
N GLN A 124 9.21 -1.68 4.35
CA GLN A 124 10.47 -1.76 5.11
C GLN A 124 10.43 -0.90 6.37
N PHE A 125 9.87 0.31 6.28
CA PHE A 125 9.64 1.18 7.43
C PHE A 125 8.73 0.51 8.46
N MET A 126 7.59 -0.04 8.01
CA MET A 126 6.64 -0.73 8.89
C MET A 126 7.29 -1.91 9.60
N PHE A 127 7.99 -2.78 8.86
CA PHE A 127 8.69 -3.92 9.44
C PHE A 127 9.74 -3.50 10.47
N THR A 128 10.57 -2.51 10.13
CA THR A 128 11.60 -1.97 11.04
C THR A 128 10.96 -1.39 12.31
N SER A 129 9.87 -0.65 12.16
CA SER A 129 9.17 -0.03 13.30
C SER A 129 8.54 -1.08 14.21
N VAL A 130 7.99 -2.16 13.65
CA VAL A 130 7.44 -3.29 14.44
C VAL A 130 8.56 -4.03 15.18
N CYS A 131 9.71 -4.26 14.54
CA CYS A 131 10.87 -4.82 15.23
C CYS A 131 11.32 -3.94 16.40
N GLY A 132 11.39 -2.62 16.18
CA GLY A 132 11.73 -1.67 17.26
C GLY A 132 10.73 -1.71 18.41
N LEU A 133 9.44 -1.79 18.13
CA LEU A 133 8.38 -1.89 19.13
C LEU A 133 8.47 -3.19 19.94
N LEU A 134 8.63 -4.33 19.26
CA LEU A 134 8.82 -5.62 19.92
C LEU A 134 10.05 -5.62 20.81
N ARG A 135 11.16 -5.03 20.36
CA ARG A 135 12.39 -4.91 21.16
C ARG A 135 12.15 -4.09 22.42
N GLN A 136 11.48 -2.94 22.30
CA GLN A 136 11.12 -2.11 23.46
C GLN A 136 10.28 -2.88 24.50
N TRP A 137 9.32 -3.69 24.05
CA TRP A 137 8.53 -4.50 24.96
C TRP A 137 9.36 -5.57 25.66
N LEU A 138 10.23 -6.27 24.91
CA LEU A 138 11.14 -7.28 25.48
C LEU A 138 12.09 -6.67 26.51
N ASP A 139 12.66 -5.50 26.21
CA ASP A 139 13.56 -4.79 27.12
C ASP A 139 12.86 -4.29 28.38
N ALA A 140 11.55 -3.98 28.28
CA ALA A 140 10.70 -3.64 29.41
C ALA A 140 10.21 -4.85 30.21
N GLY A 141 10.61 -6.08 29.86
CA GLY A 141 10.16 -7.31 30.51
C GLY A 141 8.72 -7.70 30.19
N ILE A 142 8.12 -7.11 29.15
CA ILE A 142 6.80 -7.47 28.65
C ILE A 142 6.97 -8.70 27.75
N GLU A 143 6.15 -9.72 27.92
CA GLU A 143 6.08 -10.87 27.03
C GLU A 143 5.14 -10.54 25.85
N PRO A 144 5.69 -10.18 24.65
CA PRO A 144 4.85 -9.80 23.54
C PRO A 144 4.17 -11.02 22.92
N ARG A 145 3.01 -10.77 22.31
CA ARG A 145 2.37 -11.72 21.40
C ARG A 145 2.83 -11.45 19.98
N PRO A 146 2.72 -12.45 19.07
CA PRO A 146 3.11 -12.28 17.67
C PRO A 146 2.44 -11.07 17.02
N LEU A 147 3.21 -10.33 16.24
CA LEU A 147 2.70 -9.25 15.39
C LEU A 147 2.87 -9.61 13.92
N SER A 148 1.78 -9.50 13.16
CA SER A 148 1.83 -9.63 11.72
C SER A 148 2.02 -8.29 11.04
N VAL A 149 2.77 -8.29 9.94
CA VAL A 149 3.05 -7.12 9.10
C VAL A 149 2.69 -7.45 7.67
N ASN A 150 1.88 -6.59 7.07
CA ASN A 150 1.52 -6.70 5.66
C ASN A 150 2.74 -6.40 4.78
N VAL A 151 2.94 -7.22 3.74
CA VAL A 151 4.03 -7.08 2.78
C VAL A 151 3.45 -7.07 1.37
N SER A 152 3.73 -6.00 0.62
CA SER A 152 3.28 -5.88 -0.77
C SER A 152 4.02 -6.86 -1.69
N ARG A 153 3.31 -7.37 -2.70
CA ARG A 153 3.90 -8.17 -3.77
C ARG A 153 5.09 -7.49 -4.46
N MET A 154 5.18 -6.17 -4.38
CA MET A 154 6.29 -5.42 -4.98
C MET A 154 7.63 -5.74 -4.34
N GLN A 155 7.67 -6.28 -3.11
CA GLN A 155 8.89 -6.71 -2.44
C GLN A 155 9.56 -7.88 -3.18
N PHE A 156 8.79 -8.81 -3.75
CA PHE A 156 9.33 -9.95 -4.52
C PHE A 156 10.06 -9.55 -5.79
N HIS A 157 9.84 -8.33 -6.28
CA HIS A 157 10.58 -7.76 -7.41
C HIS A 157 11.82 -6.96 -6.95
N THR A 158 12.10 -6.97 -5.65
CA THR A 158 13.27 -6.28 -5.08
C THR A 158 14.33 -7.33 -4.77
N PRO A 159 15.55 -7.20 -5.29
CA PRO A 159 16.65 -8.11 -4.92
C PRO A 159 16.86 -8.13 -3.42
N ASP A 160 17.22 -9.29 -2.90
CA ASP A 160 17.64 -9.50 -1.50
C ASP A 160 16.58 -9.02 -0.46
N PHE A 161 15.30 -9.14 -0.82
CA PHE A 161 14.24 -8.68 0.09
C PHE A 161 14.20 -9.54 1.35
N VAL A 162 14.28 -10.87 1.23
CA VAL A 162 14.24 -11.82 2.36
C VAL A 162 15.41 -11.58 3.29
N GLU A 163 16.62 -11.54 2.74
CA GLU A 163 17.87 -11.30 3.49
C GLU A 163 17.83 -9.94 4.21
N ARG A 164 17.21 -8.94 3.60
CA ARG A 164 17.03 -7.63 4.21
C ARG A 164 16.13 -7.71 5.45
N TYR A 165 15.02 -8.44 5.37
CA TYR A 165 14.10 -8.61 6.48
C TYR A 165 14.71 -9.45 7.59
N ILE A 166 15.43 -10.52 7.26
CA ILE A 166 16.22 -11.33 8.21
C ILE A 166 17.26 -10.44 8.92
N ARG A 167 17.97 -9.59 8.17
CA ARG A 167 18.97 -8.68 8.74
C ARG A 167 18.33 -7.69 9.71
N ILE A 168 17.20 -7.09 9.35
CA ILE A 168 16.49 -6.15 10.24
C ILE A 168 16.04 -6.89 11.50
N LYS A 169 15.41 -8.05 11.40
CA LYS A 169 15.01 -8.87 12.55
C LYS A 169 16.19 -9.18 13.47
N SER A 170 17.32 -9.56 12.89
CA SER A 170 18.55 -9.88 13.63
C SER A 170 19.15 -8.66 14.33
N GLN A 171 19.13 -7.48 13.70
CA GLN A 171 19.62 -6.23 14.32
C GLN A 171 18.85 -5.86 15.58
N TYR A 172 17.54 -6.15 15.61
CA TYR A 172 16.72 -5.93 16.81
C TYR A 172 16.69 -7.14 17.74
N ALA A 173 17.40 -8.22 17.43
CA ALA A 173 17.41 -9.46 18.20
C ALA A 173 16.00 -9.96 18.56
N ILE A 174 15.11 -10.00 17.56
CA ILE A 174 13.72 -10.44 17.77
C ILE A 174 13.68 -11.98 17.73
N PRO A 175 13.18 -12.62 18.80
CA PRO A 175 12.97 -14.07 18.86
C PRO A 175 12.07 -14.58 17.73
N ASP A 176 12.27 -15.83 17.35
CA ASP A 176 11.40 -16.52 16.41
C ASP A 176 9.97 -16.63 16.96
N GLY A 177 9.00 -16.60 16.03
CA GLY A 177 7.60 -16.68 16.36
C GLY A 177 6.93 -15.38 16.81
N LEU A 178 7.69 -14.27 16.95
CA LEU A 178 7.12 -12.95 17.30
C LEU A 178 6.80 -12.06 16.08
N LEU A 179 7.24 -12.44 14.89
CA LEU A 179 6.96 -11.72 13.64
C LEU A 179 6.33 -12.65 12.61
N GLU A 180 5.23 -12.20 12.03
CA GLU A 180 4.53 -12.85 10.94
C GLU A 180 4.48 -11.92 9.75
N LEU A 181 4.70 -12.45 8.53
CA LEU A 181 4.53 -11.68 7.29
C LEU A 181 3.22 -12.08 6.64
N GLU A 182 2.36 -11.13 6.41
CA GLU A 182 1.08 -11.34 5.72
C GLU A 182 1.19 -10.92 4.25
N PHE A 183 0.83 -11.85 3.36
CA PHE A 183 0.81 -11.63 1.92
C PHE A 183 -0.60 -11.78 1.39
N THR A 184 -0.98 -10.94 0.42
CA THR A 184 -2.27 -11.07 -0.25
C THR A 184 -2.32 -12.28 -1.17
N GLU A 185 -3.50 -12.89 -1.38
CA GLU A 185 -3.71 -14.08 -2.23
C GLU A 185 -3.16 -13.92 -3.66
N SER A 186 -3.16 -12.70 -4.20
CA SER A 186 -2.65 -12.43 -5.56
C SER A 186 -1.16 -12.78 -5.75
N ILE A 187 -0.40 -12.90 -4.67
CA ILE A 187 1.02 -13.28 -4.71
C ILE A 187 1.20 -14.76 -5.05
N PHE A 188 0.30 -15.63 -4.55
CA PHE A 188 0.37 -17.07 -4.77
C PHE A 188 0.23 -17.45 -6.24
N PHE A 189 -0.52 -16.69 -7.03
CA PHE A 189 -0.75 -17.00 -8.46
C PHE A 189 0.41 -16.59 -9.36
N ASP A 190 1.17 -15.58 -8.98
CA ASP A 190 2.21 -15.00 -9.85
C ASP A 190 3.64 -15.50 -9.54
N ASN A 191 3.92 -16.05 -8.32
CA ASN A 191 5.28 -16.32 -7.87
C ASN A 191 5.46 -17.52 -6.92
N VAL A 192 4.79 -18.65 -7.19
CA VAL A 192 4.88 -19.87 -6.34
C VAL A 192 6.33 -20.33 -6.11
N ALA A 193 7.19 -20.21 -7.12
CA ALA A 193 8.61 -20.63 -7.01
C ALA A 193 9.43 -19.72 -6.08
N LEU A 194 9.16 -18.40 -6.09
CA LEU A 194 9.86 -17.45 -5.20
C LEU A 194 9.39 -17.55 -3.75
N LEU A 195 8.10 -17.82 -3.54
CA LEU A 195 7.55 -18.09 -2.20
C LEU A 195 8.13 -19.39 -1.60
N SER A 196 8.26 -20.44 -2.42
CA SER A 196 8.82 -21.71 -1.97
C SER A 196 10.27 -21.57 -1.50
N SER A 197 11.09 -20.75 -2.18
CA SER A 197 12.47 -20.49 -1.73
C SER A 197 12.51 -19.62 -0.46
N ALA A 198 11.64 -18.64 -0.33
CA ALA A 198 11.58 -17.73 0.84
C ALA A 198 11.05 -18.41 2.12
N VAL A 199 10.28 -19.51 2.00
CA VAL A 199 9.71 -20.24 3.16
C VAL A 199 10.68 -21.33 3.67
N HIS A 200 11.72 -21.70 2.90
CA HIS A 200 12.69 -22.72 3.28
C HIS A 200 14.00 -22.16 3.87
N GLU A 201 14.18 -20.84 3.93
CA GLU A 201 15.23 -20.14 4.65
C GLU A 201 14.75 -19.60 6.02
#